data_348a2d092ec43e20c9701155d7c2d610
#
_entry.id   348a2d092ec43e20c9701155d7c2d610
#
_cell.length_a   1.000
_cell.length_b   1.000
_cell.length_c   1.000
_cell.angle_alpha   90.00
_cell.angle_beta   90.00
_cell.angle_gamma   90.00
#
_symmetry.space_group_name_H-M   'P 1'
#
loop_
_entity.id
_entity.type
_entity.pdbx_description
1 polymer ?
#
loop_
_entity_poly.entity_id
_entity_poly.type
_entity_poly.pdbx_seq_one_letter_code
_entity_poly.pdbx_strand_id
1 'polypeptide(L)'
;MAMSSTTTALSFFSLFLSVLISLDSSIGNVQLVHAGNPDYKDALAKSILFFQGQRSGKLPAGAAQQITWRSNSGLSDGRLAQVDLTGGYYDAGDNVKFNFPMAFTTTMLSWGALEYGKKLGPQLANTREAIRWSATYLLKCATATPGRLYVGVGDPNADHKCWERPEDMDTSRTVYWVSPSNPGSDVAGETAAALAAASMVFRKVDSKYSRLLLSTAKKVFQFAIQYRGAYSDSLGSAVCPFYCSYSGYKDELVWGAAWLLRATNDAFYLNFLKSMGGGDSPDIFSWDNKFAGAYVLLSRRAVLNNDKNFESYKQQAEQFMCSILPNSPSSSTQYTQGGLIYKLPGSNLQYVTSITFLLTTYSKYMSSAKHTFNCGNLVVTPTTLKNLAKHQVDYILGVNPLNMSYMVGYGQYYPKRIHHRGSSLPSLATHRQSITCDAGFQPFFYSSNPNPNILVGAVVGGPNQNDGFPDDRPDYSHSEPATYINGALVGPLAYFAGIKSQ
;
A
#
# COMPACT_ATOMS: atom_id res chain seq x y z
N MET A 1 89.73 33.99 -31.21
CA MET A 1 89.49 35.42 -31.15
C MET A 1 88.31 35.66 -30.30
N ALA A 2 88.44 35.85 -29.04
CA ALA A 2 88.72 37.01 -28.23
C ALA A 2 87.72 38.14 -28.48
N MET A 3 86.93 38.45 -27.52
CA MET A 3 86.77 39.69 -26.75
C MET A 3 85.38 39.67 -26.10
N SER A 4 85.28 39.55 -24.80
CA SER A 4 85.47 40.55 -23.74
C SER A 4 84.49 41.73 -23.88
N SER A 5 83.61 41.90 -23.00
CA SER A 5 83.56 42.92 -21.95
C SER A 5 82.15 43.13 -21.41
N THR A 6 82.09 43.04 -20.17
CA THR A 6 81.90 44.03 -19.07
C THR A 6 80.44 44.29 -18.69
N THR A 7 80.22 43.89 -17.50
CA THR A 7 79.26 44.28 -16.46
C THR A 7 78.77 45.70 -16.48
N THR A 8 77.47 45.89 -16.33
CA THR A 8 76.93 46.97 -15.49
C THR A 8 75.64 46.46 -14.77
N ALA A 9 75.72 46.46 -13.49
CA ALA A 9 74.55 46.18 -12.61
C ALA A 9 73.68 47.43 -12.59
N LEU A 10 72.40 47.23 -12.89
CA LEU A 10 71.38 48.22 -12.53
C LEU A 10 70.28 47.49 -11.82
N SER A 11 70.20 47.86 -10.56
CA SER A 11 69.07 47.47 -9.66
C SER A 11 67.78 48.04 -10.20
N PHE A 12 66.86 47.17 -10.60
CA PHE A 12 65.46 47.56 -10.76
C PHE A 12 64.65 46.90 -9.71
N PHE A 13 64.13 47.73 -8.81
CA PHE A 13 63.03 47.39 -7.93
C PHE A 13 61.83 46.90 -8.78
N SER A 14 61.60 45.62 -8.80
CA SER A 14 60.39 45.08 -9.39
C SER A 14 59.30 45.08 -8.32
N LEU A 15 58.39 46.03 -8.47
CA LEU A 15 57.11 46.01 -7.80
C LEU A 15 56.40 44.75 -8.26
N PHE A 16 56.33 43.73 -7.39
CA PHE A 16 55.37 42.67 -7.54
C PHE A 16 53.96 43.20 -7.22
N LEU A 17 53.25 43.59 -8.26
CA LEU A 17 51.83 43.83 -8.22
C LEU A 17 51.16 42.47 -8.09
N SER A 18 50.91 42.11 -6.86
CA SER A 18 50.05 40.91 -6.53
C SER A 18 48.65 41.26 -7.00
N VAL A 19 48.32 40.86 -8.23
CA VAL A 19 46.92 40.72 -8.63
C VAL A 19 46.36 39.57 -7.85
N LEU A 20 45.77 39.87 -6.71
CA LEU A 20 44.82 38.98 -6.03
C LEU A 20 43.62 38.82 -6.98
N ILE A 21 43.70 37.79 -7.81
CA ILE A 21 42.50 37.24 -8.40
C ILE A 21 41.71 36.65 -7.22
N SER A 22 40.80 37.43 -6.67
CA SER A 22 39.70 36.94 -5.88
C SER A 22 38.89 36.04 -6.81
N LEU A 23 39.18 34.74 -6.77
CA LEU A 23 38.23 33.71 -7.18
C LEU A 23 37.02 33.88 -6.27
N ASP A 24 36.08 34.70 -6.73
CA ASP A 24 34.72 34.66 -6.24
C ASP A 24 34.22 33.19 -6.44
N SER A 25 34.42 32.42 -5.41
CA SER A 25 33.72 31.13 -5.27
C SER A 25 32.25 31.43 -5.04
N SER A 26 31.57 31.92 -6.05
CA SER A 26 30.15 31.77 -6.22
C SER A 26 29.90 30.31 -6.62
N ILE A 27 30.36 29.35 -5.78
CA ILE A 27 29.66 28.09 -5.59
C ILE A 27 28.32 28.57 -5.06
N GLY A 28 27.35 28.66 -5.98
CA GLY A 28 25.98 28.89 -5.61
C GLY A 28 25.70 27.98 -4.41
N ASN A 29 25.45 28.61 -3.28
CA ASN A 29 24.78 27.93 -2.19
C ASN A 29 23.50 27.38 -2.83
N VAL A 30 23.57 26.12 -3.30
CA VAL A 30 22.40 25.29 -3.40
C VAL A 30 21.94 25.25 -1.94
N GLN A 31 21.11 26.22 -1.56
CA GLN A 31 20.27 26.06 -0.39
C GLN A 31 19.58 24.72 -0.64
N LEU A 32 20.08 23.68 0.01
CA LEU A 32 19.26 22.54 0.35
C LEU A 32 18.07 23.19 1.05
N VAL A 33 17.02 23.43 0.26
CA VAL A 33 15.71 23.71 0.82
C VAL A 33 15.48 22.49 1.69
N HIS A 34 15.72 22.64 2.98
CA HIS A 34 15.32 21.67 3.95
C HIS A 34 13.83 21.55 3.70
N ALA A 35 13.43 20.48 3.02
CA ALA A 35 12.03 20.09 2.98
C ALA A 35 11.63 20.00 4.44
N GLY A 36 10.82 20.96 4.91
CA GLY A 36 10.36 20.99 6.28
C GLY A 36 9.75 19.61 6.58
N ASN A 37 9.72 19.20 7.84
CA ASN A 37 9.14 17.92 8.20
C ASN A 37 7.80 17.73 7.46
N PRO A 38 7.58 16.60 6.77
CA PRO A 38 6.36 16.38 5.99
C PRO A 38 5.09 16.62 6.84
N ASP A 39 4.07 17.24 6.25
CA ASP A 39 2.78 17.35 6.89
C ASP A 39 2.03 16.01 6.80
N TYR A 40 2.25 15.16 7.80
CA TYR A 40 1.61 13.85 7.87
C TYR A 40 0.09 13.92 8.01
N LYS A 41 -0.48 15.04 8.50
CA LYS A 41 -1.94 15.21 8.61
C LYS A 41 -2.56 15.46 7.24
N ASP A 42 -1.94 16.30 6.43
CA ASP A 42 -2.35 16.53 5.05
C ASP A 42 -2.17 15.26 4.20
N ALA A 43 -1.02 14.59 4.31
CA ALA A 43 -0.77 13.32 3.64
C ALA A 43 -1.80 12.25 4.02
N LEU A 44 -2.16 12.15 5.31
CA LEU A 44 -3.18 11.23 5.81
C LEU A 44 -4.56 11.52 5.20
N ALA A 45 -4.97 12.78 5.18
CA ALA A 45 -6.25 13.19 4.59
C ALA A 45 -6.31 12.84 3.10
N LYS A 46 -5.24 13.14 2.36
CA LYS A 46 -5.10 12.82 0.93
C LYS A 46 -5.10 11.31 0.68
N SER A 47 -4.33 10.54 1.47
CA SER A 47 -4.26 9.07 1.32
C SER A 47 -5.62 8.40 1.50
N ILE A 48 -6.47 8.92 2.37
CA ILE A 48 -7.84 8.42 2.54
C ILE A 48 -8.75 8.89 1.40
N LEU A 49 -8.55 10.11 0.91
CA LEU A 49 -9.33 10.66 -0.21
C LEU A 49 -9.15 9.85 -1.51
N PHE A 50 -7.97 9.27 -1.73
CA PHE A 50 -7.68 8.39 -2.87
C PHE A 50 -8.75 7.31 -3.07
N PHE A 51 -9.26 6.72 -1.99
CA PHE A 51 -10.26 5.66 -2.07
C PHE A 51 -11.58 6.12 -2.70
N GLN A 52 -11.90 7.41 -2.67
CA GLN A 52 -13.06 7.93 -3.39
C GLN A 52 -12.87 7.92 -4.91
N GLY A 53 -11.62 8.04 -5.38
CA GLY A 53 -11.27 7.92 -6.79
C GLY A 53 -11.38 6.49 -7.32
N GLN A 54 -11.21 5.50 -6.45
CA GLN A 54 -11.23 4.07 -6.79
C GLN A 54 -12.62 3.42 -6.68
N ARG A 55 -13.63 4.15 -6.23
CA ARG A 55 -14.98 3.61 -6.04
C ARG A 55 -15.59 3.11 -7.36
N SER A 56 -16.15 1.89 -7.31
CA SER A 56 -17.09 1.34 -8.29
C SER A 56 -18.52 1.43 -7.73
N GLY A 57 -19.52 1.42 -8.60
CA GLY A 57 -20.93 1.47 -8.23
C GLY A 57 -21.54 2.85 -8.28
N LYS A 58 -22.68 3.03 -7.60
CA LYS A 58 -23.37 4.30 -7.45
C LYS A 58 -22.66 5.15 -6.40
N LEU A 59 -22.10 6.28 -6.84
CA LEU A 59 -21.35 7.17 -5.96
C LEU A 59 -22.29 8.02 -5.09
N PRO A 60 -21.87 8.38 -3.86
CA PRO A 60 -22.60 9.33 -3.03
C PRO A 60 -22.73 10.69 -3.71
N ALA A 61 -23.82 11.41 -3.40
CA ALA A 61 -24.02 12.76 -3.90
C ALA A 61 -23.36 13.83 -3.00
N GLY A 62 -23.04 14.98 -3.59
CA GLY A 62 -22.57 16.18 -2.87
C GLY A 62 -21.23 15.97 -2.16
N ALA A 63 -21.06 16.56 -0.98
CA ALA A 63 -19.81 16.60 -0.24
C ALA A 63 -19.27 15.22 0.22
N ALA A 64 -20.08 14.17 0.13
CA ALA A 64 -19.64 12.80 0.44
C ALA A 64 -18.76 12.20 -0.66
N GLN A 65 -18.70 12.83 -1.86
CA GLN A 65 -17.81 12.48 -2.96
C GLN A 65 -16.96 13.70 -3.35
N GLN A 66 -15.76 13.81 -2.79
CA GLN A 66 -14.87 14.96 -3.01
C GLN A 66 -14.07 14.84 -4.32
N ILE A 67 -13.87 13.63 -4.83
CA ILE A 67 -13.29 13.38 -6.16
C ILE A 67 -14.39 13.58 -7.20
N THR A 68 -14.62 14.83 -7.59
CA THR A 68 -15.78 15.27 -8.38
C THR A 68 -15.72 14.92 -9.86
N TRP A 69 -14.56 14.55 -10.38
CA TRP A 69 -14.38 14.10 -11.76
C TRP A 69 -14.82 12.64 -11.99
N ARG A 70 -15.05 11.86 -10.90
CA ARG A 70 -15.64 10.53 -10.98
C ARG A 70 -17.16 10.58 -11.02
N SER A 71 -17.74 9.62 -11.72
CA SER A 71 -19.19 9.38 -11.80
C SER A 71 -19.52 7.91 -11.52
N ASN A 72 -20.82 7.55 -11.59
CA ASN A 72 -21.25 6.18 -11.39
C ASN A 72 -20.68 5.26 -12.46
N SER A 73 -20.25 4.06 -12.05
CA SER A 73 -19.65 3.06 -12.95
C SER A 73 -19.89 1.64 -12.42
N GLY A 74 -19.80 0.63 -13.27
CA GLY A 74 -19.97 -0.77 -12.86
C GLY A 74 -21.36 -1.06 -12.26
N LEU A 75 -22.40 -0.36 -12.69
CA LEU A 75 -23.77 -0.50 -12.15
C LEU A 75 -24.44 -1.83 -12.50
N SER A 76 -23.90 -2.57 -13.47
CA SER A 76 -24.38 -3.88 -13.88
C SER A 76 -23.52 -5.02 -13.38
N ASP A 77 -22.53 -4.75 -12.52
CA ASP A 77 -21.62 -5.75 -11.98
C ASP A 77 -22.36 -6.86 -11.23
N GLY A 78 -22.08 -8.10 -11.59
CA GLY A 78 -22.77 -9.29 -11.08
C GLY A 78 -23.96 -9.75 -11.92
N ARG A 79 -24.45 -8.95 -12.88
CA ARG A 79 -25.62 -9.29 -13.70
C ARG A 79 -25.45 -10.59 -14.47
N LEU A 80 -24.25 -10.87 -14.97
CA LEU A 80 -23.97 -12.14 -15.67
C LEU A 80 -24.12 -13.39 -14.80
N ALA A 81 -23.98 -13.24 -13.51
CA ALA A 81 -24.20 -14.30 -12.51
C ALA A 81 -25.55 -14.17 -11.78
N GLN A 82 -26.43 -13.25 -12.22
CA GLN A 82 -27.74 -12.93 -11.62
C GLN A 82 -27.66 -12.55 -10.13
N VAL A 83 -26.60 -11.84 -9.75
CA VAL A 83 -26.38 -11.34 -8.38
C VAL A 83 -25.99 -9.85 -8.43
N ASP A 84 -26.13 -9.19 -7.27
CA ASP A 84 -25.63 -7.81 -7.10
C ASP A 84 -24.21 -7.83 -6.56
N LEU A 85 -23.25 -7.47 -7.43
CA LEU A 85 -21.84 -7.24 -7.09
C LEU A 85 -21.43 -5.78 -7.38
N THR A 86 -22.36 -4.84 -7.31
CA THR A 86 -22.08 -3.40 -7.42
C THR A 86 -21.36 -2.90 -6.16
N GLY A 87 -20.53 -1.87 -6.32
CA GLY A 87 -19.70 -1.32 -5.24
C GLY A 87 -18.29 -1.89 -5.22
N GLY A 88 -17.59 -1.72 -4.13
CA GLY A 88 -16.17 -2.07 -4.01
C GLY A 88 -15.26 -1.06 -4.71
N TYR A 89 -14.00 -1.43 -4.87
CA TYR A 89 -12.98 -0.62 -5.51
C TYR A 89 -12.48 -1.26 -6.80
N TYR A 90 -12.18 -0.45 -7.80
CA TYR A 90 -11.21 -0.82 -8.82
C TYR A 90 -9.86 -0.94 -8.15
N ASP A 91 -9.06 -1.90 -8.58
CA ASP A 91 -7.86 -2.29 -7.84
C ASP A 91 -6.75 -1.24 -7.91
N ALA A 92 -6.37 -0.84 -9.11
CA ALA A 92 -5.23 0.00 -9.39
C ALA A 92 -5.58 1.05 -10.47
N GLY A 93 -4.82 1.09 -11.57
CA GLY A 93 -5.14 1.95 -12.72
C GLY A 93 -6.17 1.38 -13.67
N ASP A 94 -6.55 0.14 -13.49
CA ASP A 94 -7.50 -0.63 -14.28
C ASP A 94 -8.97 -0.45 -13.84
N ASN A 95 -9.88 -1.14 -14.55
CA ASN A 95 -11.32 -1.16 -14.23
C ASN A 95 -11.79 -2.55 -13.73
N VAL A 96 -10.88 -3.39 -13.25
CA VAL A 96 -11.18 -4.69 -12.69
C VAL A 96 -11.34 -4.61 -11.16
N LYS A 97 -12.19 -5.45 -10.61
CA LYS A 97 -12.30 -5.65 -9.16
C LYS A 97 -11.69 -6.98 -8.78
N PHE A 98 -10.46 -6.95 -8.28
CA PHE A 98 -9.77 -8.13 -7.73
C PHE A 98 -10.00 -8.21 -6.23
N ASN A 99 -10.67 -9.25 -5.75
CA ASN A 99 -11.04 -9.34 -4.34
C ASN A 99 -9.85 -9.66 -3.43
N PHE A 100 -8.83 -10.34 -3.93
CA PHE A 100 -7.67 -10.73 -3.11
C PHE A 100 -6.92 -9.50 -2.59
N PRO A 101 -6.40 -8.58 -3.45
CA PRO A 101 -5.80 -7.35 -2.97
C PRO A 101 -6.79 -6.38 -2.30
N MET A 102 -8.08 -6.38 -2.71
CA MET A 102 -9.09 -5.53 -2.05
C MET A 102 -9.37 -5.98 -0.62
N ALA A 103 -9.39 -7.27 -0.36
CA ALA A 103 -9.55 -7.81 1.00
C ALA A 103 -8.33 -7.44 1.87
N PHE A 104 -7.11 -7.57 1.35
CA PHE A 104 -5.90 -7.10 2.03
C PHE A 104 -5.96 -5.60 2.34
N THR A 105 -6.35 -4.78 1.37
CA THR A 105 -6.58 -3.33 1.57
C THR A 105 -7.55 -3.06 2.71
N THR A 106 -8.67 -3.78 2.74
CA THR A 106 -9.70 -3.66 3.79
C THR A 106 -9.15 -4.04 5.15
N THR A 107 -8.35 -5.10 5.21
CA THR A 107 -7.70 -5.56 6.44
C THR A 107 -6.71 -4.52 6.95
N MET A 108 -5.88 -3.96 6.07
CA MET A 108 -4.87 -2.95 6.45
C MET A 108 -5.49 -1.63 6.91
N LEU A 109 -6.51 -1.13 6.22
CA LEU A 109 -7.29 0.04 6.68
C LEU A 109 -7.94 -0.22 8.04
N SER A 110 -8.51 -1.41 8.22
CA SER A 110 -9.14 -1.80 9.49
C SER A 110 -8.11 -1.91 10.62
N TRP A 111 -6.96 -2.50 10.34
CA TRP A 111 -5.87 -2.58 11.31
C TRP A 111 -5.35 -1.20 11.69
N GLY A 112 -5.15 -0.31 10.72
CA GLY A 112 -4.81 1.09 10.95
C GLY A 112 -5.83 1.81 11.86
N ALA A 113 -7.13 1.64 11.58
CA ALA A 113 -8.20 2.20 12.40
C ALA A 113 -8.22 1.64 13.84
N LEU A 114 -7.93 0.35 14.02
CA LEU A 114 -7.87 -0.29 15.34
C LEU A 114 -6.65 0.11 16.15
N GLU A 115 -5.49 0.27 15.50
CA GLU A 115 -4.24 0.63 16.20
C GLU A 115 -4.11 2.13 16.44
N TYR A 116 -4.56 2.95 15.49
CA TYR A 116 -4.30 4.38 15.47
C TYR A 116 -5.56 5.25 15.51
N GLY A 117 -6.74 4.70 15.84
CA GLY A 117 -8.02 5.37 15.77
C GLY A 117 -8.07 6.75 16.46
N LYS A 118 -7.41 6.90 17.62
CA LYS A 118 -7.30 8.20 18.30
C LYS A 118 -6.41 9.20 17.53
N LYS A 119 -5.39 8.70 16.82
CA LYS A 119 -4.44 9.51 16.06
C LYS A 119 -4.98 9.90 14.66
N LEU A 120 -5.92 9.13 14.14
CA LEU A 120 -6.66 9.48 12.91
C LEU A 120 -7.47 10.77 13.08
N GLY A 121 -7.86 11.13 14.30
CA GLY A 121 -8.62 12.35 14.55
C GLY A 121 -9.87 12.45 13.68
N PRO A 122 -10.08 13.57 12.95
CA PRO A 122 -11.24 13.75 12.08
C PRO A 122 -11.28 12.75 10.92
N GLN A 123 -10.12 12.19 10.52
CA GLN A 123 -10.05 11.21 9.43
C GLN A 123 -10.57 9.82 9.81
N LEU A 124 -10.88 9.56 11.08
CA LEU A 124 -11.44 8.28 11.50
C LEU A 124 -12.81 7.99 10.86
N ALA A 125 -13.64 9.01 10.67
CA ALA A 125 -14.93 8.87 10.00
C ALA A 125 -14.74 8.47 8.53
N ASN A 126 -13.87 9.18 7.80
CA ASN A 126 -13.55 8.91 6.41
C ASN A 126 -12.89 7.53 6.22
N THR A 127 -12.01 7.14 7.15
CA THR A 127 -11.41 5.80 7.16
C THR A 127 -12.47 4.70 7.34
N ARG A 128 -13.44 4.90 8.24
CA ARG A 128 -14.56 3.96 8.42
C ARG A 128 -15.43 3.88 7.17
N GLU A 129 -15.66 5.00 6.48
CA GLU A 129 -16.41 5.01 5.24
C GLU A 129 -15.68 4.21 4.14
N ALA A 130 -14.36 4.40 3.99
CA ALA A 130 -13.55 3.62 3.07
C ALA A 130 -13.60 2.11 3.39
N ILE A 131 -13.48 1.73 4.66
CA ILE A 131 -13.62 0.34 5.10
C ILE A 131 -15.02 -0.19 4.81
N ARG A 132 -16.06 0.59 5.07
CA ARG A 132 -17.45 0.16 4.82
C ARG A 132 -17.70 -0.08 3.34
N TRP A 133 -17.13 0.75 2.45
CA TRP A 133 -17.30 0.63 1.01
C TRP A 133 -16.80 -0.74 0.51
N SER A 134 -15.58 -1.10 0.84
CA SER A 134 -15.01 -2.42 0.45
C SER A 134 -15.62 -3.58 1.23
N ALA A 135 -15.77 -3.47 2.56
CA ALA A 135 -16.31 -4.56 3.37
C ALA A 135 -17.76 -4.91 3.00
N THR A 136 -18.58 -3.92 2.59
CA THR A 136 -19.94 -4.19 2.09
C THR A 136 -19.92 -4.96 0.77
N TYR A 137 -19.00 -4.63 -0.13
CA TYR A 137 -18.81 -5.36 -1.36
C TYR A 137 -18.32 -6.80 -1.10
N LEU A 138 -17.30 -6.97 -0.27
CA LEU A 138 -16.82 -8.32 0.13
C LEU A 138 -17.91 -9.15 0.82
N LEU A 139 -18.76 -8.50 1.59
CA LEU A 139 -19.94 -9.15 2.20
C LEU A 139 -20.92 -9.65 1.14
N LYS A 140 -21.24 -8.84 0.11
CA LYS A 140 -22.04 -9.28 -1.04
C LYS A 140 -21.39 -10.49 -1.72
N CYS A 141 -20.09 -10.42 -2.00
CA CYS A 141 -19.33 -11.49 -2.63
C CYS A 141 -19.42 -12.82 -1.87
N ALA A 142 -19.45 -12.75 -0.53
CA ALA A 142 -19.50 -13.92 0.34
C ALA A 142 -20.92 -14.46 0.61
N THR A 143 -21.97 -13.69 0.29
CA THR A 143 -23.35 -14.04 0.70
C THR A 143 -24.35 -14.12 -0.47
N ALA A 144 -23.98 -13.65 -1.66
CA ALA A 144 -24.89 -13.58 -2.80
C ALA A 144 -25.37 -14.95 -3.28
N THR A 145 -24.53 -16.00 -3.19
CA THR A 145 -24.88 -17.35 -3.62
C THR A 145 -24.36 -18.37 -2.59
N PRO A 146 -25.20 -19.24 -2.04
CA PRO A 146 -24.74 -20.30 -1.15
C PRO A 146 -23.68 -21.20 -1.81
N GLY A 147 -22.60 -21.51 -1.09
CA GLY A 147 -21.52 -22.36 -1.56
C GLY A 147 -20.56 -21.71 -2.57
N ARG A 148 -20.71 -20.41 -2.86
CA ARG A 148 -19.79 -19.64 -3.71
C ARG A 148 -19.26 -18.43 -2.98
N LEU A 149 -17.97 -18.15 -3.20
CA LEU A 149 -17.34 -16.86 -2.89
C LEU A 149 -16.93 -16.22 -4.20
N TYR A 150 -17.52 -15.07 -4.52
CA TYR A 150 -17.12 -14.28 -5.69
C TYR A 150 -15.78 -13.62 -5.40
N VAL A 151 -14.84 -13.66 -6.38
CA VAL A 151 -13.45 -13.25 -6.17
C VAL A 151 -12.96 -12.21 -7.18
N GLY A 152 -13.77 -11.88 -8.18
CA GLY A 152 -13.44 -10.86 -9.16
C GLY A 152 -14.60 -10.49 -10.06
N VAL A 153 -14.58 -9.26 -10.59
CA VAL A 153 -15.51 -8.75 -11.59
C VAL A 153 -14.76 -7.93 -12.64
N GLY A 154 -14.95 -8.24 -13.90
CA GLY A 154 -14.23 -7.73 -15.05
C GLY A 154 -13.30 -8.78 -15.63
N ASP A 155 -13.22 -8.89 -16.96
CA ASP A 155 -12.25 -9.74 -17.62
C ASP A 155 -10.88 -9.03 -17.63
N PRO A 156 -9.88 -9.50 -16.85
CA PRO A 156 -8.60 -8.81 -16.78
C PRO A 156 -7.85 -8.74 -18.10
N ASN A 157 -7.95 -9.80 -18.92
CA ASN A 157 -7.24 -9.84 -20.19
C ASN A 157 -7.85 -8.89 -21.24
N ALA A 158 -9.16 -8.72 -21.23
CA ALA A 158 -9.84 -7.73 -22.06
C ALA A 158 -9.60 -6.31 -21.54
N ASP A 159 -9.71 -6.10 -20.23
CA ASP A 159 -9.51 -4.81 -19.59
C ASP A 159 -8.08 -4.26 -19.82
N HIS A 160 -7.05 -5.11 -19.65
CA HIS A 160 -5.66 -4.67 -19.82
C HIS A 160 -5.26 -4.39 -21.29
N LYS A 161 -6.10 -4.73 -22.24
CA LYS A 161 -5.95 -4.34 -23.66
C LYS A 161 -6.81 -3.12 -24.03
N CYS A 162 -7.37 -2.44 -23.05
CA CYS A 162 -8.34 -1.38 -23.19
C CYS A 162 -7.90 -0.15 -22.41
N TRP A 163 -8.13 1.05 -22.95
CA TRP A 163 -7.88 2.29 -22.23
C TRP A 163 -9.12 3.19 -22.24
N GLU A 164 -10.05 2.90 -21.34
CA GLU A 164 -11.32 3.61 -21.21
C GLU A 164 -11.57 4.03 -19.76
N ARG A 165 -12.30 5.12 -19.55
CA ARG A 165 -12.67 5.53 -18.19
C ARG A 165 -13.72 4.57 -17.60
N PRO A 166 -13.76 4.44 -16.26
CA PRO A 166 -14.70 3.52 -15.61
C PRO A 166 -16.17 3.77 -15.93
N GLU A 167 -16.51 4.99 -16.30
CA GLU A 167 -17.87 5.44 -16.64
C GLU A 167 -18.35 4.95 -18.00
N ASP A 168 -17.42 4.60 -18.88
CA ASP A 168 -17.70 4.20 -20.29
C ASP A 168 -17.47 2.70 -20.54
N MET A 169 -17.08 1.93 -19.51
CA MET A 169 -16.69 0.52 -19.67
C MET A 169 -17.64 -0.28 -20.55
N ASP A 170 -17.12 -0.81 -21.66
CA ASP A 170 -17.78 -1.76 -22.57
C ASP A 170 -17.09 -3.15 -22.56
N THR A 171 -15.96 -3.29 -21.87
CA THR A 171 -15.31 -4.58 -21.65
C THR A 171 -16.18 -5.52 -20.82
N SER A 172 -16.01 -6.84 -21.05
CA SER A 172 -16.82 -7.85 -20.37
C SER A 172 -16.70 -7.76 -18.83
N ARG A 173 -17.85 -7.65 -18.15
CA ARG A 173 -17.94 -7.68 -16.70
C ARG A 173 -18.10 -9.13 -16.18
N THR A 174 -17.22 -10.02 -16.68
CA THR A 174 -17.16 -11.43 -16.27
C THR A 174 -17.03 -11.55 -14.76
N VAL A 175 -17.71 -12.53 -14.17
CA VAL A 175 -17.73 -12.77 -12.73
C VAL A 175 -16.99 -14.07 -12.43
N TYR A 176 -16.03 -14.01 -11.50
CA TYR A 176 -15.22 -15.14 -11.07
C TYR A 176 -15.56 -15.54 -9.64
N TRP A 177 -15.57 -16.85 -9.36
CA TRP A 177 -15.87 -17.37 -8.02
C TRP A 177 -15.10 -18.64 -7.71
N VAL A 178 -14.93 -18.92 -6.42
CA VAL A 178 -14.45 -20.19 -5.88
C VAL A 178 -15.60 -20.93 -5.20
N SER A 179 -15.50 -22.26 -5.13
CA SER A 179 -16.51 -23.16 -4.59
C SER A 179 -15.84 -24.41 -4.00
N PRO A 180 -16.58 -25.34 -3.37
CA PRO A 180 -16.02 -26.60 -2.91
C PRO A 180 -15.30 -27.42 -3.99
N SER A 181 -15.75 -27.35 -5.24
CA SER A 181 -15.10 -28.02 -6.38
C SER A 181 -13.94 -27.24 -7.00
N ASN A 182 -13.90 -25.95 -6.79
CA ASN A 182 -12.84 -25.03 -7.24
C ASN A 182 -12.40 -24.19 -6.05
N PRO A 183 -11.58 -24.72 -5.14
CA PRO A 183 -11.25 -24.07 -3.89
C PRO A 183 -10.38 -22.82 -4.09
N GLY A 184 -10.34 -21.97 -3.06
CA GLY A 184 -9.52 -20.77 -3.00
C GLY A 184 -9.33 -20.37 -1.55
N SER A 185 -8.49 -21.13 -0.83
CA SER A 185 -8.21 -20.92 0.59
C SER A 185 -7.49 -19.60 0.85
N ASP A 186 -6.68 -19.16 -0.11
CA ASP A 186 -6.00 -17.87 -0.14
C ASP A 186 -6.99 -16.70 -0.08
N VAL A 187 -7.77 -16.50 -1.13
CA VAL A 187 -8.73 -15.39 -1.22
C VAL A 187 -9.84 -15.50 -0.16
N ALA A 188 -10.21 -16.71 0.25
CA ALA A 188 -11.19 -16.92 1.31
C ALA A 188 -10.61 -16.60 2.70
N GLY A 189 -9.37 -17.00 2.98
CA GLY A 189 -8.64 -16.66 4.20
C GLY A 189 -8.48 -15.16 4.37
N GLU A 190 -8.05 -14.45 3.30
CA GLU A 190 -7.94 -12.99 3.30
C GLU A 190 -9.30 -12.30 3.44
N THR A 191 -10.35 -12.78 2.74
CA THR A 191 -11.71 -12.23 2.89
C THR A 191 -12.21 -12.40 4.33
N ALA A 192 -11.94 -13.53 4.96
CA ALA A 192 -12.30 -13.75 6.37
C ALA A 192 -11.55 -12.81 7.30
N ALA A 193 -10.24 -12.56 7.05
CA ALA A 193 -9.44 -11.59 7.80
C ALA A 193 -10.02 -10.17 7.67
N ALA A 194 -10.35 -9.74 6.45
CA ALA A 194 -10.91 -8.43 6.15
C ALA A 194 -12.25 -8.20 6.87
N LEU A 195 -13.17 -9.16 6.78
CA LEU A 195 -14.48 -9.06 7.43
C LEU A 195 -14.36 -9.13 8.96
N ALA A 196 -13.45 -9.94 9.50
CA ALA A 196 -13.20 -10.02 10.95
C ALA A 196 -12.60 -8.70 11.47
N ALA A 197 -11.59 -8.14 10.80
CA ALA A 197 -10.98 -6.87 11.16
C ALA A 197 -11.99 -5.70 11.08
N ALA A 198 -12.73 -5.60 9.98
CA ALA A 198 -13.79 -4.62 9.81
C ALA A 198 -14.89 -4.74 10.88
N SER A 199 -15.27 -5.97 11.27
CA SER A 199 -16.25 -6.17 12.35
C SER A 199 -15.85 -5.48 13.65
N MET A 200 -14.56 -5.50 13.98
CA MET A 200 -14.04 -4.84 15.18
C MET A 200 -14.10 -3.31 15.08
N VAL A 201 -13.86 -2.75 13.90
CA VAL A 201 -13.94 -1.30 13.63
C VAL A 201 -15.37 -0.78 13.86
N PHE A 202 -16.38 -1.57 13.47
CA PHE A 202 -17.78 -1.19 13.58
C PHE A 202 -18.46 -1.61 14.88
N ARG A 203 -17.80 -2.36 15.75
CA ARG A 203 -18.38 -2.95 16.97
C ARG A 203 -19.14 -1.96 17.84
N LYS A 204 -18.60 -0.74 17.99
CA LYS A 204 -19.18 0.30 18.84
C LYS A 204 -20.04 1.33 18.10
N VAL A 205 -19.96 1.37 16.76
CA VAL A 205 -20.63 2.40 15.96
C VAL A 205 -21.80 1.86 15.12
N ASP A 206 -21.77 0.57 14.80
CA ASP A 206 -22.81 -0.16 14.06
C ASP A 206 -22.76 -1.66 14.45
N SER A 207 -23.34 -1.98 15.59
CA SER A 207 -23.27 -3.33 16.16
C SER A 207 -23.96 -4.40 15.31
N LYS A 208 -25.02 -4.02 14.57
CA LYS A 208 -25.73 -4.94 13.66
C LYS A 208 -24.84 -5.32 12.49
N TYR A 209 -24.23 -4.34 11.85
CA TYR A 209 -23.30 -4.54 10.74
C TYR A 209 -22.05 -5.32 11.21
N SER A 210 -21.49 -4.97 12.37
CA SER A 210 -20.37 -5.67 12.97
C SER A 210 -20.64 -7.18 13.16
N ARG A 211 -21.83 -7.52 13.70
CA ARG A 211 -22.22 -8.95 13.88
C ARG A 211 -22.36 -9.68 12.53
N LEU A 212 -22.93 -9.01 11.53
CA LEU A 212 -23.07 -9.58 10.19
C LEU A 212 -21.72 -9.87 9.55
N LEU A 213 -20.78 -8.90 9.61
CA LEU A 213 -19.42 -9.09 9.13
C LEU A 213 -18.71 -10.25 9.83
N LEU A 214 -18.79 -10.32 11.16
CA LEU A 214 -18.12 -11.37 11.93
C LEU A 214 -18.71 -12.75 11.67
N SER A 215 -20.03 -12.87 11.59
CA SER A 215 -20.69 -14.16 11.29
C SER A 215 -20.32 -14.65 9.88
N THR A 216 -20.23 -13.75 8.91
CA THR A 216 -19.79 -14.06 7.55
C THR A 216 -18.31 -14.43 7.50
N ALA A 217 -17.44 -13.68 8.21
CA ALA A 217 -16.02 -14.01 8.33
C ALA A 217 -15.80 -15.45 8.83
N LYS A 218 -16.53 -15.88 9.86
CA LYS A 218 -16.47 -17.25 10.38
C LYS A 218 -16.85 -18.29 9.33
N LYS A 219 -17.92 -18.05 8.56
CA LYS A 219 -18.38 -18.97 7.49
C LYS A 219 -17.36 -19.06 6.35
N VAL A 220 -16.82 -17.93 5.92
CA VAL A 220 -15.81 -17.88 4.85
C VAL A 220 -14.51 -18.57 5.30
N PHE A 221 -14.09 -18.38 6.55
CA PHE A 221 -12.93 -19.08 7.10
C PHE A 221 -13.17 -20.59 7.19
N GLN A 222 -14.37 -21.01 7.61
CA GLN A 222 -14.72 -22.43 7.63
C GLN A 222 -14.65 -23.05 6.24
N PHE A 223 -15.13 -22.33 5.20
CA PHE A 223 -14.96 -22.73 3.81
C PHE A 223 -13.47 -22.88 3.45
N ALA A 224 -12.63 -21.88 3.79
CA ALA A 224 -11.20 -21.88 3.47
C ALA A 224 -10.43 -23.08 4.05
N ILE A 225 -10.77 -23.50 5.27
CA ILE A 225 -10.10 -24.63 5.93
C ILE A 225 -10.66 -26.00 5.55
N GLN A 226 -11.91 -26.04 5.13
CA GLN A 226 -12.59 -27.29 4.73
C GLN A 226 -12.26 -27.66 3.29
N TYR A 227 -12.22 -26.71 2.38
CA TYR A 227 -11.96 -26.90 0.95
C TYR A 227 -10.66 -26.20 0.57
N ARG A 228 -9.55 -26.93 0.73
CA ARG A 228 -8.20 -26.37 0.58
C ARG A 228 -7.73 -26.42 -0.86
N GLY A 229 -7.16 -25.31 -1.32
CA GLY A 229 -6.54 -25.15 -2.64
C GLY A 229 -6.29 -23.67 -2.94
N ALA A 230 -5.39 -23.37 -3.85
CA ALA A 230 -5.17 -22.01 -4.33
C ALA A 230 -6.18 -21.64 -5.40
N TYR A 231 -6.71 -20.41 -5.36
CA TYR A 231 -7.68 -19.98 -6.37
C TYR A 231 -7.06 -19.88 -7.77
N SER A 232 -5.74 -19.69 -7.85
CA SER A 232 -4.99 -19.69 -9.09
C SER A 232 -5.01 -21.03 -9.83
N ASP A 233 -5.26 -22.15 -9.11
CA ASP A 233 -5.31 -23.48 -9.73
C ASP A 233 -6.47 -23.60 -10.72
N SER A 234 -7.60 -23.00 -10.40
CA SER A 234 -8.81 -23.03 -11.25
C SER A 234 -9.05 -21.73 -12.02
N LEU A 235 -8.57 -20.59 -11.52
CA LEU A 235 -8.79 -19.26 -12.09
C LEU A 235 -7.53 -18.63 -12.66
N GLY A 236 -6.44 -19.40 -12.86
CA GLY A 236 -5.15 -18.89 -13.30
C GLY A 236 -5.23 -18.03 -14.57
N SER A 237 -6.06 -18.40 -15.54
CA SER A 237 -6.24 -17.61 -16.77
C SER A 237 -6.86 -16.22 -16.54
N ALA A 238 -7.54 -16.02 -15.41
CA ALA A 238 -8.18 -14.76 -15.05
C ALA A 238 -7.37 -13.95 -14.03
N VAL A 239 -6.61 -14.61 -13.16
CA VAL A 239 -5.91 -13.93 -12.07
C VAL A 239 -4.41 -13.83 -12.26
N CYS A 240 -3.82 -14.68 -13.11
CA CYS A 240 -2.40 -14.62 -13.44
C CYS A 240 -2.15 -13.88 -14.77
N PRO A 241 -1.09 -13.10 -14.88
CA PRO A 241 -0.04 -12.86 -13.89
C PRO A 241 -0.38 -11.76 -12.85
N PHE A 242 -1.59 -11.19 -12.87
CA PHE A 242 -1.96 -10.01 -12.09
C PHE A 242 -1.89 -10.26 -10.58
N TYR A 243 -2.67 -11.22 -10.10
CA TYR A 243 -2.80 -11.58 -8.68
C TYR A 243 -2.81 -13.09 -8.47
N CYS A 244 -1.81 -13.79 -9.04
CA CYS A 244 -1.58 -15.20 -8.71
C CYS A 244 -1.35 -15.39 -7.21
N SER A 245 -1.74 -16.52 -6.67
CA SER A 245 -1.31 -16.99 -5.35
C SER A 245 0.11 -17.54 -5.46
N TYR A 246 1.12 -16.66 -5.34
CA TYR A 246 2.53 -17.03 -5.49
C TYR A 246 3.08 -17.73 -4.26
N SER A 247 2.62 -17.35 -3.05
CA SER A 247 3.04 -17.95 -1.79
C SER A 247 2.17 -19.14 -1.35
N GLY A 248 1.16 -19.51 -2.14
CA GLY A 248 0.17 -20.53 -1.79
C GLY A 248 -0.95 -19.94 -0.92
N TYR A 249 -1.45 -20.69 0.06
CA TYR A 249 -2.59 -20.26 0.87
C TYR A 249 -2.40 -20.48 2.39
N LYS A 250 -1.23 -20.97 2.80
CA LYS A 250 -0.99 -21.29 4.21
C LYS A 250 -0.96 -20.03 5.08
N ASP A 251 -0.37 -19.00 4.58
CA ASP A 251 -0.25 -17.70 5.25
C ASP A 251 -1.60 -16.99 5.37
N GLU A 252 -2.50 -17.08 4.38
CA GLU A 252 -3.87 -16.55 4.51
C GLU A 252 -4.72 -17.33 5.51
N LEU A 253 -4.51 -18.64 5.62
CA LEU A 253 -5.16 -19.42 6.67
C LEU A 253 -4.68 -19.00 8.07
N VAL A 254 -3.36 -18.75 8.23
CA VAL A 254 -2.80 -18.20 9.46
C VAL A 254 -3.33 -16.79 9.72
N TRP A 255 -3.37 -15.94 8.71
CA TRP A 255 -3.87 -14.57 8.77
C TRP A 255 -5.34 -14.49 9.15
N GLY A 256 -6.20 -15.27 8.48
CA GLY A 256 -7.63 -15.36 8.77
C GLY A 256 -7.90 -15.84 10.19
N ALA A 257 -7.19 -16.88 10.64
CA ALA A 257 -7.28 -17.37 12.01
C ALA A 257 -6.82 -16.34 13.03
N ALA A 258 -5.73 -15.61 12.76
CA ALA A 258 -5.20 -14.57 13.64
C ALA A 258 -6.21 -13.41 13.83
N TRP A 259 -6.85 -12.96 12.76
CA TRP A 259 -7.88 -11.92 12.83
C TRP A 259 -9.16 -12.41 13.52
N LEU A 260 -9.59 -13.63 13.25
CA LEU A 260 -10.75 -14.23 13.92
C LEU A 260 -10.47 -14.46 15.41
N LEU A 261 -9.26 -14.91 15.78
CA LEU A 261 -8.85 -15.00 17.18
C LEU A 261 -8.89 -13.61 17.85
N ARG A 262 -8.38 -12.59 17.21
CA ARG A 262 -8.41 -11.20 17.72
C ARG A 262 -9.85 -10.68 17.87
N ALA A 263 -10.73 -11.01 16.94
CA ALA A 263 -12.12 -10.55 16.94
C ALA A 263 -12.99 -11.25 17.97
N THR A 264 -12.73 -12.54 18.27
CA THR A 264 -13.60 -13.40 19.07
C THR A 264 -13.02 -13.86 20.39
N ASN A 265 -11.69 -13.97 20.48
CA ASN A 265 -10.95 -14.67 21.54
C ASN A 265 -11.35 -16.16 21.68
N ASP A 266 -11.83 -16.80 20.62
CA ASP A 266 -12.25 -18.18 20.60
C ASP A 266 -11.03 -19.12 20.51
N ALA A 267 -10.95 -20.10 21.41
CA ALA A 267 -9.87 -21.06 21.49
C ALA A 267 -9.73 -21.93 20.22
N PHE A 268 -10.80 -22.10 19.45
CA PHE A 268 -10.74 -22.79 18.16
C PHE A 268 -9.66 -22.23 17.25
N TYR A 269 -9.60 -20.90 17.09
CA TYR A 269 -8.60 -20.26 16.23
C TYR A 269 -7.18 -20.35 16.80
N LEU A 270 -7.02 -20.31 18.12
CA LEU A 270 -5.71 -20.52 18.74
C LEU A 270 -5.21 -21.95 18.49
N ASN A 271 -6.08 -22.95 18.67
CA ASN A 271 -5.73 -24.34 18.40
C ASN A 271 -5.43 -24.59 16.92
N PHE A 272 -6.20 -23.94 16.02
CA PHE A 272 -5.93 -23.99 14.59
C PHE A 272 -4.54 -23.39 14.27
N LEU A 273 -4.21 -22.22 14.82
CA LEU A 273 -2.89 -21.59 14.63
C LEU A 273 -1.75 -22.50 15.12
N LYS A 274 -1.93 -23.16 16.27
CA LYS A 274 -0.94 -24.13 16.78
C LYS A 274 -0.79 -25.35 15.87
N SER A 275 -1.88 -25.81 15.25
CA SER A 275 -1.86 -26.96 14.33
C SER A 275 -1.18 -26.64 12.98
N MET A 276 -1.13 -25.37 12.59
CA MET A 276 -0.45 -24.95 11.36
C MET A 276 1.07 -25.02 11.47
N GLY A 277 1.61 -25.13 12.68
CA GLY A 277 3.05 -25.23 12.96
C GLY A 277 3.80 -23.93 12.73
N GLY A 278 5.13 -24.03 12.69
CA GLY A 278 6.00 -22.93 12.31
C GLY A 278 5.72 -22.47 10.87
N GLY A 279 5.69 -21.18 10.68
CA GLY A 279 5.58 -20.58 9.35
C GLY A 279 6.96 -20.45 8.70
N ASP A 280 6.94 -20.04 7.44
CA ASP A 280 8.15 -19.66 6.73
C ASP A 280 8.78 -18.39 7.37
N SER A 281 10.03 -18.13 7.06
CA SER A 281 10.72 -16.90 7.44
C SER A 281 10.55 -15.87 6.32
N PRO A 282 9.45 -15.06 6.32
CA PRO A 282 9.21 -14.12 5.26
C PRO A 282 10.20 -12.96 5.33
N ASP A 283 10.54 -12.40 4.19
CA ASP A 283 11.29 -11.15 4.08
C ASP A 283 10.46 -10.02 3.48
N ILE A 284 9.19 -10.32 3.15
CA ILE A 284 8.18 -9.38 2.64
C ILE A 284 6.89 -9.46 3.46
N PHE A 285 6.05 -8.43 3.31
CA PHE A 285 4.65 -8.43 3.70
C PHE A 285 3.84 -7.74 2.61
N SER A 286 2.86 -8.42 2.06
CA SER A 286 2.08 -7.95 0.91
C SER A 286 0.70 -8.59 0.84
N TRP A 287 -0.06 -8.27 -0.22
CA TRP A 287 -1.33 -8.92 -0.54
C TRP A 287 -1.17 -10.43 -0.83
N ASP A 288 0.01 -10.90 -1.22
CA ASP A 288 0.30 -12.32 -1.50
C ASP A 288 0.92 -13.04 -0.30
N ASN A 289 1.76 -12.40 0.51
CA ASN A 289 2.42 -13.04 1.67
C ASN A 289 2.05 -12.37 2.99
N LYS A 290 1.35 -13.07 3.86
CA LYS A 290 0.77 -12.58 5.13
C LYS A 290 1.55 -12.95 6.38
N PHE A 291 2.56 -13.83 6.30
CA PHE A 291 3.20 -14.37 7.50
C PHE A 291 3.73 -13.30 8.44
N ALA A 292 4.51 -12.32 7.93
CA ALA A 292 5.06 -11.25 8.77
C ALA A 292 3.98 -10.43 9.47
N GLY A 293 2.89 -10.12 8.76
CA GLY A 293 1.72 -9.43 9.33
C GLY A 293 1.05 -10.25 10.43
N ALA A 294 0.85 -11.54 10.20
CA ALA A 294 0.26 -12.45 11.19
C ALA A 294 1.13 -12.54 12.45
N TYR A 295 2.45 -12.62 12.29
CA TYR A 295 3.39 -12.67 13.41
C TYR A 295 3.32 -11.40 14.25
N VAL A 296 3.36 -10.23 13.61
CA VAL A 296 3.23 -8.96 14.33
C VAL A 296 1.85 -8.83 15.01
N LEU A 297 0.77 -9.27 14.36
CA LEU A 297 -0.57 -9.23 14.93
C LEU A 297 -0.68 -10.10 16.19
N LEU A 298 -0.17 -11.33 16.13
CA LEU A 298 -0.22 -12.31 17.22
C LEU A 298 0.76 -11.99 18.34
N SER A 299 1.97 -11.52 18.01
CA SER A 299 3.01 -11.14 18.98
C SER A 299 2.52 -10.11 20.01
N ARG A 300 1.51 -9.30 19.65
CA ARG A 300 0.90 -8.33 20.55
C ARG A 300 0.51 -8.94 21.91
N ARG A 301 0.01 -10.17 21.94
CA ARG A 301 -0.38 -10.85 23.19
C ARG A 301 0.83 -11.22 24.05
N ALA A 302 1.92 -11.68 23.41
CA ALA A 302 3.16 -11.94 24.14
C ALA A 302 3.79 -10.64 24.66
N VAL A 303 3.90 -9.61 23.80
CA VAL A 303 4.58 -8.36 24.16
C VAL A 303 3.82 -7.55 25.21
N LEU A 304 2.49 -7.43 25.09
CA LEU A 304 1.71 -6.56 25.97
C LEU A 304 1.14 -7.29 27.20
N ASN A 305 0.90 -8.59 27.12
CA ASN A 305 0.18 -9.33 28.16
C ASN A 305 1.02 -10.50 28.72
N ASN A 306 2.28 -10.69 28.26
CA ASN A 306 3.15 -11.81 28.62
C ASN A 306 2.51 -13.20 28.37
N ASP A 307 1.65 -13.31 27.36
CA ASP A 307 0.97 -14.56 27.02
C ASP A 307 1.93 -15.50 26.29
N LYS A 308 2.41 -16.51 27.01
CA LYS A 308 3.41 -17.48 26.49
C LYS A 308 2.91 -18.31 25.30
N ASN A 309 1.60 -18.42 25.07
CA ASN A 309 1.07 -19.08 23.89
C ASN A 309 1.47 -18.39 22.58
N PHE A 310 1.93 -17.13 22.65
CA PHE A 310 2.28 -16.30 21.50
C PHE A 310 3.77 -15.95 21.45
N GLU A 311 4.60 -16.58 22.29
CA GLU A 311 6.04 -16.29 22.34
C GLU A 311 6.74 -16.63 21.02
N SER A 312 6.39 -17.75 20.37
CA SER A 312 6.95 -18.12 19.06
C SER A 312 6.61 -17.06 17.98
N TYR A 313 5.42 -16.49 17.99
CA TYR A 313 5.06 -15.42 17.05
C TYR A 313 5.80 -14.13 17.34
N LYS A 314 6.11 -13.83 18.61
CA LYS A 314 6.97 -12.69 18.99
C LYS A 314 8.37 -12.90 18.40
N GLN A 315 8.96 -14.07 18.59
CA GLN A 315 10.28 -14.39 18.06
C GLN A 315 10.33 -14.29 16.53
N GLN A 316 9.30 -14.78 15.81
CA GLN A 316 9.18 -14.69 14.37
C GLN A 316 9.01 -13.23 13.91
N ALA A 317 8.23 -12.42 14.63
CA ALA A 317 8.11 -10.99 14.36
C ALA A 317 9.45 -10.26 14.54
N GLU A 318 10.21 -10.57 15.59
CA GLU A 318 11.53 -9.98 15.84
C GLU A 318 12.56 -10.43 14.80
N GLN A 319 12.54 -11.70 14.36
CA GLN A 319 13.36 -12.18 13.26
C GLN A 319 13.07 -11.42 11.96
N PHE A 320 11.77 -11.19 11.65
CA PHE A 320 11.39 -10.36 10.51
C PHE A 320 11.93 -8.94 10.65
N MET A 321 11.82 -8.30 11.83
CA MET A 321 12.42 -6.98 12.04
C MET A 321 13.93 -6.98 11.84
N CYS A 322 14.64 -8.05 12.29
CA CYS A 322 16.07 -8.21 12.08
C CYS A 322 16.43 -8.35 10.59
N SER A 323 15.59 -9.01 9.77
CA SER A 323 15.85 -9.15 8.33
C SER A 323 15.65 -7.83 7.56
N ILE A 324 14.88 -6.88 8.14
CA ILE A 324 14.63 -5.58 7.54
C ILE A 324 15.68 -4.53 7.97
N LEU A 325 16.18 -4.57 9.20
CA LEU A 325 17.07 -3.52 9.72
C LEU A 325 18.43 -3.52 8.99
N PRO A 326 18.87 -2.35 8.43
CA PRO A 326 20.06 -2.30 7.57
C PRO A 326 21.37 -2.69 8.27
N ASN A 327 21.46 -2.44 9.58
CA ASN A 327 22.68 -2.73 10.38
C ASN A 327 22.57 -4.05 11.16
N SER A 328 21.57 -4.87 10.88
CA SER A 328 21.41 -6.18 11.49
C SER A 328 22.33 -7.20 10.80
N PRO A 329 23.03 -8.08 11.55
CA PRO A 329 23.77 -9.19 10.95
C PRO A 329 22.89 -10.16 10.14
N SER A 330 21.59 -10.18 10.43
CA SER A 330 20.61 -11.03 9.73
C SER A 330 19.87 -10.28 8.63
N SER A 331 20.30 -9.06 8.27
CA SER A 331 19.62 -8.27 7.22
C SER A 331 19.69 -8.98 5.87
N SER A 332 18.54 -9.19 5.26
CA SER A 332 18.38 -9.69 3.88
C SER A 332 17.78 -8.64 2.95
N THR A 333 17.52 -7.44 3.47
CA THR A 333 16.83 -6.38 2.75
C THR A 333 17.80 -5.47 2.03
N GLN A 334 17.57 -5.26 0.74
CA GLN A 334 18.27 -4.24 -0.02
C GLN A 334 17.64 -2.86 0.21
N TYR A 335 18.45 -1.84 0.00
CA TYR A 335 18.04 -0.44 0.07
C TYR A 335 18.52 0.29 -1.18
N THR A 336 17.75 1.28 -1.65
CA THR A 336 18.23 2.22 -2.66
C THR A 336 19.32 3.10 -2.05
N GLN A 337 20.04 3.84 -2.88
CA GLN A 337 21.05 4.79 -2.41
C GLN A 337 20.44 5.88 -1.51
N GLY A 338 19.20 6.29 -1.79
CA GLY A 338 18.44 7.23 -0.96
C GLY A 338 17.86 6.60 0.33
N GLY A 339 18.09 5.31 0.58
CA GLY A 339 17.67 4.62 1.80
C GLY A 339 16.25 4.07 1.81
N LEU A 340 15.59 3.98 0.64
CA LEU A 340 14.30 3.30 0.53
C LEU A 340 14.48 1.79 0.60
N ILE A 341 13.63 1.10 1.36
CA ILE A 341 13.54 -0.37 1.33
C ILE A 341 13.26 -0.81 -0.11
N TYR A 342 14.06 -1.75 -0.64
CA TYR A 342 13.91 -2.27 -1.99
C TYR A 342 13.76 -3.79 -1.98
N LYS A 343 12.61 -4.26 -2.44
CA LYS A 343 12.26 -5.69 -2.45
C LYS A 343 12.14 -6.24 -3.85
N LEU A 344 11.35 -5.62 -4.71
CA LEU A 344 11.12 -6.06 -6.09
C LEU A 344 11.06 -4.85 -7.04
N PRO A 345 11.40 -5.04 -8.33
CA PRO A 345 11.47 -3.93 -9.29
C PRO A 345 10.11 -3.35 -9.67
N GLY A 346 9.03 -4.13 -9.57
CA GLY A 346 7.67 -3.65 -9.89
C GLY A 346 6.90 -3.24 -8.66
N SER A 347 6.31 -2.04 -8.66
CA SER A 347 5.45 -1.49 -7.59
C SER A 347 6.08 -1.64 -6.19
N ASN A 348 7.38 -1.31 -6.07
CA ASN A 348 8.15 -1.56 -4.83
C ASN A 348 7.50 -0.91 -3.59
N LEU A 349 6.78 0.21 -3.74
CA LEU A 349 6.15 0.89 -2.62
C LEU A 349 5.06 0.06 -1.94
N GLN A 350 4.51 -0.98 -2.57
CA GLN A 350 3.60 -1.91 -1.87
C GLN A 350 4.28 -2.62 -0.69
N TYR A 351 5.54 -3.03 -0.87
CA TYR A 351 6.33 -3.67 0.20
C TYR A 351 6.79 -2.65 1.22
N VAL A 352 7.23 -1.48 0.76
CA VAL A 352 7.67 -0.38 1.65
C VAL A 352 6.55 0.03 2.60
N THR A 353 5.35 0.31 2.09
CA THR A 353 4.22 0.76 2.92
C THR A 353 3.76 -0.31 3.89
N SER A 354 3.69 -1.57 3.44
CA SER A 354 3.28 -2.71 4.26
C SER A 354 4.30 -3.02 5.37
N ILE A 355 5.60 -3.04 5.05
CA ILE A 355 6.68 -3.22 6.03
C ILE A 355 6.69 -2.05 7.02
N THR A 356 6.54 -0.82 6.53
CA THR A 356 6.49 0.38 7.38
C THR A 356 5.31 0.34 8.37
N PHE A 357 4.17 -0.23 7.94
CA PHE A 357 3.05 -0.48 8.85
C PHE A 357 3.44 -1.43 9.99
N LEU A 358 4.17 -2.51 9.68
CA LEU A 358 4.62 -3.46 10.70
C LEU A 358 5.66 -2.83 11.64
N LEU A 359 6.62 -2.06 11.10
CA LEU A 359 7.61 -1.33 11.89
C LEU A 359 6.96 -0.37 12.90
N THR A 360 5.99 0.45 12.46
CA THR A 360 5.28 1.40 13.34
C THR A 360 4.43 0.67 14.37
N THR A 361 3.81 -0.44 13.99
CA THR A 361 2.92 -1.21 14.87
C THR A 361 3.73 -1.95 15.94
N TYR A 362 4.82 -2.61 15.56
CA TYR A 362 5.68 -3.31 16.51
C TYR A 362 6.42 -2.33 17.43
N SER A 363 6.94 -1.21 16.90
CA SER A 363 7.50 -0.11 17.71
C SER A 363 6.51 0.39 18.78
N LYS A 364 5.22 0.53 18.43
CA LYS A 364 4.18 0.91 19.38
C LYS A 364 4.00 -0.14 20.48
N TYR A 365 4.00 -1.44 20.14
CA TYR A 365 3.88 -2.52 21.15
C TYR A 365 5.08 -2.53 22.08
N MET A 366 6.28 -2.48 21.52
CA MET A 366 7.53 -2.41 22.29
C MET A 366 7.55 -1.21 23.25
N SER A 367 7.15 -0.02 22.76
CA SER A 367 7.10 1.19 23.56
C SER A 367 6.15 1.06 24.74
N SER A 368 4.98 0.45 24.53
CA SER A 368 3.97 0.24 25.58
C SER A 368 4.43 -0.77 26.64
N ALA A 369 5.22 -1.77 26.27
CA ALA A 369 5.74 -2.80 27.15
C ALA A 369 7.15 -2.51 27.69
N LYS A 370 7.79 -1.40 27.29
CA LYS A 370 9.22 -1.12 27.53
C LYS A 370 10.12 -2.28 27.06
N HIS A 371 9.74 -2.91 25.96
CA HIS A 371 10.42 -4.09 25.40
C HIS A 371 11.53 -3.68 24.45
N THR A 372 12.64 -4.42 24.45
CA THR A 372 13.74 -4.38 23.49
C THR A 372 14.10 -5.79 23.11
N PHE A 373 14.75 -5.98 21.96
CA PHE A 373 15.28 -7.28 21.52
C PHE A 373 16.62 -7.11 20.78
N ASN A 374 17.27 -8.20 20.47
CA ASN A 374 18.59 -8.18 19.83
C ASN A 374 18.54 -8.83 18.45
N CYS A 375 19.18 -8.18 17.48
CA CYS A 375 19.55 -8.76 16.19
C CYS A 375 21.09 -8.98 16.21
N GLY A 376 21.52 -10.15 16.67
CA GLY A 376 22.94 -10.36 16.98
C GLY A 376 23.43 -9.35 18.02
N ASN A 377 24.41 -8.54 17.65
CA ASN A 377 24.98 -7.49 18.52
C ASN A 377 24.18 -6.17 18.50
N LEU A 378 23.20 -6.04 17.62
CA LEU A 378 22.38 -4.83 17.49
C LEU A 378 21.23 -4.88 18.50
N VAL A 379 21.21 -3.97 19.46
CA VAL A 379 20.06 -3.76 20.37
C VAL A 379 19.00 -2.96 19.64
N VAL A 380 17.83 -3.55 19.47
CA VAL A 380 16.68 -2.92 18.82
C VAL A 380 15.73 -2.35 19.86
N THR A 381 15.52 -1.05 19.77
CA THR A 381 14.61 -0.28 20.64
C THR A 381 13.35 0.13 19.85
N PRO A 382 12.27 0.57 20.54
CA PRO A 382 11.14 1.18 19.85
C PRO A 382 11.55 2.32 18.92
N THR A 383 12.54 3.12 19.31
CA THR A 383 13.05 4.25 18.52
C THR A 383 13.77 3.78 17.25
N THR A 384 14.50 2.67 17.30
CA THR A 384 15.15 2.08 16.13
C THR A 384 14.14 1.80 15.01
N LEU A 385 13.05 1.09 15.32
CA LEU A 385 11.99 0.78 14.35
C LEU A 385 11.23 2.03 13.90
N LYS A 386 10.93 2.94 14.85
CA LYS A 386 10.24 4.21 14.53
C LYS A 386 11.06 5.06 13.56
N ASN A 387 12.36 5.17 13.74
CA ASN A 387 13.21 5.99 12.88
C ASN A 387 13.30 5.41 11.47
N LEU A 388 13.44 4.09 11.32
CA LEU A 388 13.40 3.45 10.01
C LEU A 388 12.05 3.67 9.33
N ALA A 389 10.95 3.46 10.05
CA ALA A 389 9.61 3.70 9.52
C ALA A 389 9.40 5.17 9.11
N LYS A 390 9.89 6.12 9.93
CA LYS A 390 9.81 7.55 9.62
C LYS A 390 10.56 7.86 8.32
N HIS A 391 11.78 7.34 8.17
CA HIS A 391 12.56 7.54 6.96
C HIS A 391 11.82 7.05 5.70
N GLN A 392 11.17 5.89 5.77
CA GLN A 392 10.39 5.37 4.63
C GLN A 392 9.18 6.26 4.30
N VAL A 393 8.44 6.74 5.30
CA VAL A 393 7.31 7.65 5.10
C VAL A 393 7.78 8.99 4.55
N ASP A 394 8.85 9.56 5.11
CA ASP A 394 9.44 10.82 4.65
C ASP A 394 9.92 10.71 3.20
N TYR A 395 10.54 9.58 2.85
CA TYR A 395 10.97 9.30 1.48
C TYR A 395 9.78 9.33 0.50
N ILE A 396 8.68 8.65 0.83
CA ILE A 396 7.45 8.66 0.02
C ILE A 396 6.90 10.08 -0.12
N LEU A 397 7.02 10.92 0.90
CA LEU A 397 6.49 12.28 0.93
C LEU A 397 7.45 13.35 0.38
N GLY A 398 8.58 12.96 -0.20
CA GLY A 398 9.47 13.87 -0.94
C GLY A 398 10.81 14.12 -0.30
N VAL A 399 11.13 13.58 0.88
CA VAL A 399 12.48 13.62 1.45
C VAL A 399 13.32 12.50 0.83
N ASN A 400 13.61 12.63 -0.44
CA ASN A 400 14.29 11.64 -1.28
C ASN A 400 15.19 12.35 -2.32
N PRO A 401 16.04 11.62 -3.05
CA PRO A 401 16.98 12.21 -4.01
C PRO A 401 16.32 13.08 -5.09
N LEU A 402 15.06 12.83 -5.44
CA LEU A 402 14.34 13.62 -6.46
C LEU A 402 13.60 14.83 -5.87
N ASN A 403 13.56 15.00 -4.54
CA ASN A 403 12.75 16.03 -3.87
C ASN A 403 11.27 16.01 -4.33
N MET A 404 10.75 14.82 -4.67
CA MET A 404 9.44 14.61 -5.25
C MET A 404 8.63 13.65 -4.38
N SER A 405 7.39 14.02 -4.05
CA SER A 405 6.45 13.11 -3.40
C SER A 405 6.00 12.01 -4.37
N TYR A 406 5.94 10.77 -3.90
CA TYR A 406 5.29 9.66 -4.64
C TYR A 406 3.77 9.60 -4.36
N MET A 407 3.25 10.52 -3.56
CA MET A 407 1.81 10.73 -3.37
C MET A 407 1.33 11.87 -4.27
N VAL A 408 0.43 11.56 -5.19
CA VAL A 408 -0.17 12.51 -6.13
C VAL A 408 -0.91 13.63 -5.39
N GLY A 409 -0.66 14.87 -5.79
CA GLY A 409 -1.28 16.04 -5.17
C GLY A 409 -0.74 16.42 -3.79
N TYR A 410 0.35 15.80 -3.33
CA TYR A 410 1.04 16.17 -2.11
C TYR A 410 2.34 16.93 -2.42
N GLY A 411 2.54 18.10 -1.80
CA GLY A 411 3.67 18.96 -2.07
C GLY A 411 3.63 19.61 -3.46
N GLN A 412 4.75 20.20 -3.87
CA GLN A 412 4.87 20.90 -5.15
C GLN A 412 5.17 19.95 -6.31
N TYR A 413 6.01 18.94 -6.05
CA TYR A 413 6.47 17.98 -7.05
C TYR A 413 5.91 16.60 -6.73
N TYR A 414 5.17 16.04 -7.66
CA TYR A 414 4.55 14.72 -7.58
C TYR A 414 4.28 14.16 -8.99
N PRO A 415 4.05 12.84 -9.17
CA PRO A 415 3.78 12.22 -10.47
C PRO A 415 2.59 12.87 -11.19
N LYS A 416 2.78 13.23 -12.44
CA LYS A 416 1.77 13.89 -13.27
C LYS A 416 1.15 12.95 -14.30
N ARG A 417 1.86 11.88 -14.68
CA ARG A 417 1.50 10.94 -15.74
C ARG A 417 1.35 9.52 -15.18
N ILE A 418 0.46 9.39 -14.20
CA ILE A 418 0.21 8.09 -13.57
C ILE A 418 -0.55 7.14 -14.48
N HIS A 419 -0.24 5.84 -14.40
CA HIS A 419 -0.94 4.77 -15.08
C HIS A 419 -2.29 4.52 -14.41
N HIS A 420 -3.29 5.29 -14.79
CA HIS A 420 -4.64 5.21 -14.21
C HIS A 420 -5.68 5.73 -15.19
N ARG A 421 -6.57 4.85 -15.66
CA ARG A 421 -7.54 5.14 -16.70
C ARG A 421 -8.43 6.34 -16.33
N GLY A 422 -9.12 6.28 -15.20
CA GLY A 422 -10.04 7.35 -14.79
C GLY A 422 -9.38 8.72 -14.64
N SER A 423 -8.10 8.80 -14.27
CA SER A 423 -7.39 10.09 -14.13
C SER A 423 -6.78 10.58 -15.43
N SER A 424 -6.41 9.67 -16.35
CA SER A 424 -5.75 10.02 -17.62
C SER A 424 -6.70 10.39 -18.74
N LEU A 425 -7.99 10.06 -18.61
CA LEU A 425 -9.04 10.42 -19.55
C LEU A 425 -9.86 11.59 -19.01
N PRO A 426 -10.42 12.46 -19.90
CA PRO A 426 -11.27 13.55 -19.46
C PRO A 426 -12.54 13.04 -18.77
N SER A 427 -13.01 13.74 -17.75
CA SER A 427 -14.21 13.37 -17.00
C SER A 427 -15.48 13.52 -17.84
N LEU A 428 -16.59 12.88 -17.42
CA LEU A 428 -17.90 13.08 -18.05
C LEU A 428 -18.37 14.54 -18.01
N ALA A 429 -17.92 15.32 -17.02
CA ALA A 429 -18.26 16.74 -16.93
C ALA A 429 -17.61 17.57 -18.04
N THR A 430 -16.40 17.19 -18.46
CA THR A 430 -15.62 17.91 -19.50
C THR A 430 -15.75 17.29 -20.90
N HIS A 431 -16.08 16.01 -20.98
CA HIS A 431 -16.24 15.26 -22.22
C HIS A 431 -17.36 14.23 -22.09
N ARG A 432 -18.55 14.59 -22.58
CA ARG A 432 -19.78 13.78 -22.41
C ARG A 432 -19.85 12.57 -23.33
N GLN A 433 -19.17 12.63 -24.46
CA GLN A 433 -19.13 11.50 -25.41
C GLN A 433 -18.39 10.32 -24.79
N SER A 434 -18.87 9.11 -25.07
CA SER A 434 -18.18 7.89 -24.69
C SER A 434 -16.81 7.80 -25.38
N ILE A 435 -15.80 7.41 -24.61
CA ILE A 435 -14.46 7.13 -25.12
C ILE A 435 -14.33 5.61 -25.12
N THR A 436 -14.33 5.03 -26.32
CA THR A 436 -14.18 3.58 -26.48
C THR A 436 -12.78 3.12 -26.14
N CYS A 437 -12.64 1.80 -25.96
CA CYS A 437 -11.41 1.11 -25.63
C CYS A 437 -10.19 1.60 -26.43
N ASP A 438 -10.30 1.53 -27.78
CA ASP A 438 -9.20 1.90 -28.68
C ASP A 438 -8.97 3.42 -28.74
N ALA A 439 -10.03 4.21 -28.61
CA ALA A 439 -9.96 5.67 -28.68
C ALA A 439 -9.19 6.29 -27.50
N GLY A 440 -9.05 5.56 -26.40
CA GLY A 440 -8.30 6.01 -25.23
C GLY A 440 -6.78 5.96 -25.39
N PHE A 441 -6.25 5.17 -26.33
CA PHE A 441 -4.81 4.96 -26.43
C PHE A 441 -4.07 6.18 -26.99
N GLN A 442 -4.31 6.57 -28.24
CA GLN A 442 -3.51 7.58 -28.91
C GLN A 442 -3.59 8.98 -28.27
N PRO A 443 -4.77 9.54 -27.97
CA PRO A 443 -4.84 10.89 -27.44
C PRO A 443 -4.58 10.99 -25.93
N PHE A 444 -4.65 9.86 -25.17
CA PHE A 444 -4.58 9.89 -23.71
C PHE A 444 -3.47 9.01 -23.14
N PHE A 445 -3.46 7.70 -23.43
CA PHE A 445 -2.47 6.78 -22.87
C PHE A 445 -1.05 7.15 -23.30
N TYR A 446 -0.79 7.33 -24.59
CA TYR A 446 0.51 7.68 -25.14
C TYR A 446 0.83 9.16 -25.09
N SER A 447 -0.08 9.99 -24.57
CA SER A 447 0.15 11.42 -24.44
C SER A 447 1.24 11.73 -23.42
N SER A 448 2.15 12.64 -23.78
CA SER A 448 3.14 13.20 -22.84
C SER A 448 2.56 14.26 -21.92
N ASN A 449 1.29 14.65 -22.09
CA ASN A 449 0.61 15.61 -21.22
C ASN A 449 0.34 15.00 -19.84
N PRO A 450 0.31 15.81 -18.78
CA PRO A 450 -0.20 15.40 -17.47
C PRO A 450 -1.61 14.81 -17.56
N ASN A 451 -1.94 13.93 -16.63
CA ASN A 451 -3.31 13.44 -16.50
C ASN A 451 -4.26 14.61 -16.23
N PRO A 452 -5.40 14.72 -16.96
CA PRO A 452 -6.34 15.83 -16.80
C PRO A 452 -7.04 15.85 -15.44
N ASN A 453 -7.16 14.71 -14.78
CA ASN A 453 -7.78 14.59 -13.47
C ASN A 453 -6.71 14.23 -12.42
N ILE A 454 -6.61 14.99 -11.36
CA ILE A 454 -5.67 14.71 -10.27
C ILE A 454 -6.30 13.69 -9.33
N LEU A 455 -5.72 12.49 -9.27
CA LEU A 455 -6.11 11.45 -8.31
C LEU A 455 -5.41 11.72 -6.97
N VAL A 456 -5.93 12.71 -6.25
CA VAL A 456 -5.32 13.20 -5.00
C VAL A 456 -5.12 12.07 -3.99
N GLY A 457 -3.91 11.96 -3.48
CA GLY A 457 -3.53 11.00 -2.45
C GLY A 457 -3.11 9.62 -2.96
N ALA A 458 -3.22 9.35 -4.26
CA ALA A 458 -2.74 8.11 -4.86
C ALA A 458 -1.23 7.97 -4.66
N VAL A 459 -0.78 6.86 -4.14
CA VAL A 459 0.65 6.53 -4.03
C VAL A 459 1.01 5.55 -5.13
N VAL A 460 1.93 5.97 -6.00
CA VAL A 460 2.35 5.18 -7.16
C VAL A 460 3.31 4.04 -6.79
N GLY A 461 3.65 3.18 -7.75
CA GLY A 461 4.57 2.05 -7.56
C GLY A 461 5.95 2.42 -7.01
N GLY A 462 6.42 3.62 -7.31
CA GLY A 462 7.63 4.22 -6.73
C GLY A 462 8.86 4.16 -7.63
N PRO A 463 10.05 4.52 -7.10
CA PRO A 463 11.27 4.56 -7.87
C PRO A 463 11.85 3.18 -8.15
N ASN A 464 12.76 3.12 -9.12
CA ASN A 464 13.61 1.95 -9.33
C ASN A 464 14.71 1.86 -8.25
N GLN A 465 15.55 0.83 -8.34
CA GLN A 465 16.62 0.56 -7.37
C GLN A 465 17.66 1.70 -7.26
N ASN A 466 17.78 2.53 -8.28
CA ASN A 466 18.71 3.67 -8.34
C ASN A 466 18.02 5.00 -7.99
N ASP A 467 16.89 4.97 -7.31
CA ASP A 467 16.07 6.12 -6.94
C ASP A 467 15.50 6.92 -8.16
N GLY A 468 15.57 6.36 -9.37
CA GLY A 468 15.05 6.99 -10.58
C GLY A 468 13.54 6.78 -10.75
N PHE A 469 12.85 7.82 -11.25
CA PHE A 469 11.41 7.76 -11.54
C PHE A 469 11.10 8.53 -12.83
N PRO A 470 10.68 7.86 -13.91
CA PRO A 470 10.53 8.50 -15.21
C PRO A 470 9.26 9.34 -15.35
N ASP A 471 8.29 9.24 -14.44
CA ASP A 471 6.94 9.83 -14.54
C ASP A 471 6.31 9.57 -15.93
N ASP A 472 6.22 8.31 -16.29
CA ASP A 472 5.73 7.86 -17.60
C ASP A 472 4.50 6.96 -17.43
N ARG A 473 3.39 7.30 -18.10
CA ARG A 473 2.11 6.59 -17.96
C ARG A 473 2.16 5.14 -18.44
N PRO A 474 2.83 4.79 -19.55
CA PRO A 474 3.04 3.40 -19.95
C PRO A 474 3.84 2.56 -18.96
N ASP A 475 4.67 3.18 -18.13
CA ASP A 475 5.47 2.48 -17.11
C ASP A 475 4.63 2.17 -15.86
N TYR A 476 3.73 1.20 -15.97
CA TYR A 476 2.87 0.78 -14.87
C TYR A 476 3.66 0.32 -13.63
N SER A 477 4.84 -0.28 -13.82
CA SER A 477 5.66 -0.77 -12.71
C SER A 477 6.03 0.33 -11.71
N HIS A 478 6.17 1.59 -12.17
CA HIS A 478 6.55 2.71 -11.33
C HIS A 478 5.41 3.72 -11.14
N SER A 479 4.59 3.96 -12.18
CA SER A 479 3.61 5.03 -12.18
C SER A 479 2.17 4.62 -11.78
N GLU A 480 1.90 3.33 -11.61
CA GLU A 480 0.56 2.86 -11.24
C GLU A 480 0.33 2.92 -9.73
N PRO A 481 -0.74 3.57 -9.26
CA PRO A 481 -1.17 3.50 -7.87
C PRO A 481 -2.05 2.26 -7.66
N ALA A 482 -2.04 1.72 -6.42
CA ALA A 482 -2.93 0.61 -6.06
C ALA A 482 -3.54 0.80 -4.67
N THR A 483 -4.73 0.21 -4.47
CA THR A 483 -5.48 0.35 -3.21
C THR A 483 -4.70 -0.17 -2.01
N TYR A 484 -3.94 -1.25 -2.18
CA TYR A 484 -3.17 -1.88 -1.11
C TYR A 484 -1.90 -1.09 -0.73
N ILE A 485 -1.33 -0.28 -1.64
CA ILE A 485 -0.23 0.63 -1.31
C ILE A 485 -0.73 1.69 -0.32
N ASN A 486 -1.83 2.35 -0.65
CA ASN A 486 -2.45 3.36 0.20
C ASN A 486 -3.02 2.77 1.49
N GLY A 487 -3.70 1.62 1.40
CA GLY A 487 -4.29 0.95 2.55
C GLY A 487 -3.30 0.67 3.67
N ALA A 488 -2.10 0.24 3.30
CA ALA A 488 -1.01 0.01 4.24
C ALA A 488 -0.39 1.32 4.77
N LEU A 489 -0.33 2.38 3.96
CA LEU A 489 0.29 3.66 4.36
C LEU A 489 -0.55 4.47 5.36
N VAL A 490 -1.88 4.33 5.36
CA VAL A 490 -2.78 5.10 6.26
C VAL A 490 -2.40 4.93 7.73
N GLY A 491 -2.02 3.73 8.17
CA GLY A 491 -1.61 3.48 9.55
C GLY A 491 -0.34 4.25 9.95
N PRO A 492 0.77 4.12 9.24
CA PRO A 492 1.99 4.91 9.45
C PRO A 492 1.76 6.42 9.44
N LEU A 493 1.00 6.93 8.47
CA LEU A 493 0.65 8.35 8.42
C LEU A 493 -0.10 8.80 9.68
N ALA A 494 -1.09 8.02 10.13
CA ALA A 494 -1.80 8.30 11.37
C ALA A 494 -0.87 8.22 12.60
N TYR A 495 0.07 7.28 12.62
CA TYR A 495 1.06 7.16 13.70
C TYR A 495 1.89 8.43 13.82
N PHE A 496 2.45 8.96 12.72
CA PHE A 496 3.29 10.16 12.72
C PHE A 496 2.48 11.45 12.85
N ALA A 497 1.29 11.55 12.25
CA ALA A 497 0.39 12.70 12.40
C ALA A 497 -0.05 12.94 13.87
N GLY A 498 -0.13 11.88 14.66
CA GLY A 498 -0.50 11.97 16.08
C GLY A 498 0.69 12.17 17.04
N ILE A 499 1.91 12.34 16.55
CA ILE A 499 3.06 12.74 17.35
C ILE A 499 3.03 14.26 17.46
N LYS A 500 2.94 14.80 18.69
CA LYS A 500 3.10 16.24 18.90
C LYS A 500 4.51 16.63 18.46
N SER A 501 4.65 17.63 17.60
CA SER A 501 5.92 18.30 17.37
C SER A 501 6.44 18.79 18.71
N GLN A 502 7.60 18.30 19.13
CA GLN A 502 8.34 18.82 20.28
C GLN A 502 8.95 20.15 19.96
#